data_437c10dfe3bfa57865c5a643085a5df6
#
_entry.id   437c10dfe3bfa57865c5a643085a5df6
#
_cell.length_a   1.000
_cell.length_b   1.000
_cell.length_c   1.000
_cell.angle_alpha   90.00
_cell.angle_beta   90.00
_cell.angle_gamma   90.00
#
_symmetry.space_group_name_H-M   'P 1'
#
loop_
_entity.id
_entity.type
_entity.pdbx_description
1 polymer ?
#
loop_
_entity_poly.entity_id
_entity_poly.type
_entity_poly.pdbx_seq_one_letter_code
_entity_poly.pdbx_strand_id
1 'polypeptide(L)'
;MGEFSAEHAKTVTIRRARTGDVPALRRLLDQYVQQRILLDKAPVVLYEDIQEFWIAEGGRDGRVVGCGALHVMWEDLAEVRTLAVDRELKGAGVGHQLLRQLLDTARTLGVAKVFCLTFEVDFFAKHGFVEIGETPVETDVYMELLRSYDEGVAEFLGLERVKPNTLGNSRMLLHL
;
A
#
# COMPACT_ATOMS: atom_id res chain seq x y z
N MET A 1 -28.07 5.60 14.93
CA MET A 1 -27.03 4.85 14.19
C MET A 1 -26.19 5.77 13.31
N GLY A 2 -25.76 6.92 13.78
CA GLY A 2 -25.10 7.93 12.96
C GLY A 2 -23.96 8.73 13.60
N GLU A 3 -23.55 8.44 14.83
CA GLU A 3 -22.53 9.24 15.54
C GLU A 3 -21.19 8.53 15.76
N PHE A 4 -21.02 7.31 15.23
CA PHE A 4 -19.82 6.51 15.43
C PHE A 4 -18.62 6.94 14.55
N SER A 5 -18.85 7.69 13.47
CA SER A 5 -17.87 7.84 12.38
C SER A 5 -16.80 8.90 12.59
N ALA A 6 -17.13 10.06 13.15
CA ALA A 6 -16.20 11.21 13.15
C ALA A 6 -15.31 11.32 14.41
N GLU A 7 -15.77 10.83 15.53
CA GLU A 7 -15.03 10.93 16.82
C GLU A 7 -13.98 9.83 16.97
N HIS A 8 -14.20 8.67 16.34
CA HIS A 8 -13.28 7.52 16.37
C HIS A 8 -12.09 7.67 15.41
N ALA A 9 -12.23 8.46 14.35
CA ALA A 9 -11.12 8.78 13.44
C ALA A 9 -10.07 9.71 14.07
N LYS A 10 -10.43 10.45 15.10
CA LYS A 10 -9.51 11.32 15.84
C LYS A 10 -8.57 10.57 16.78
N THR A 11 -8.79 9.28 17.02
CA THR A 11 -8.03 8.46 17.96
C THR A 11 -7.43 7.22 17.32
N VAL A 12 -6.95 7.33 16.08
CA VAL A 12 -6.24 6.24 15.43
C VAL A 12 -4.75 6.38 15.72
N THR A 13 -4.12 5.30 16.17
CA THR A 13 -2.67 5.21 16.36
C THR A 13 -2.04 4.44 15.19
N ILE A 14 -1.04 5.03 14.56
CA ILE A 14 -0.26 4.37 13.50
C ILE A 14 0.97 3.75 14.14
N ARG A 15 1.19 2.45 13.90
CA ARG A 15 2.35 1.72 14.39
C ARG A 15 2.83 0.67 13.40
N ARG A 16 4.04 0.19 13.59
CA ARG A 16 4.56 -0.99 12.87
C ARG A 16 3.68 -2.21 13.16
N ALA A 17 3.43 -2.99 12.11
CA ALA A 17 2.78 -4.28 12.27
C ALA A 17 3.69 -5.27 12.99
N ARG A 18 3.07 -6.23 13.65
CA ARG A 18 3.70 -7.37 14.34
C ARG A 18 3.15 -8.66 13.78
N THR A 19 3.85 -9.75 13.98
CA THR A 19 3.41 -11.07 13.50
C THR A 19 2.01 -11.45 14.00
N GLY A 20 1.67 -11.05 15.23
CA GLY A 20 0.32 -11.27 15.79
C GLY A 20 -0.81 -10.49 15.10
N ASP A 21 -0.50 -9.48 14.28
CA ASP A 21 -1.49 -8.70 13.54
C ASP A 21 -1.95 -9.39 12.24
N VAL A 22 -1.22 -10.40 11.76
CA VAL A 22 -1.50 -11.04 10.46
C VAL A 22 -2.95 -11.53 10.34
N PRO A 23 -3.55 -12.20 11.34
CA PRO A 23 -4.96 -12.59 11.24
C PRO A 23 -5.93 -11.42 11.07
N ALA A 24 -5.65 -10.28 11.73
CA ALA A 24 -6.47 -9.07 11.60
C ALA A 24 -6.25 -8.38 10.25
N LEU A 25 -4.99 -8.33 9.77
CA LEU A 25 -4.67 -7.87 8.42
C LEU A 25 -5.42 -8.69 7.37
N ARG A 26 -5.40 -10.02 7.49
CA ARG A 26 -6.10 -10.91 6.56
C ARG A 26 -7.59 -10.57 6.49
N ARG A 27 -8.26 -10.45 7.63
CA ARG A 27 -9.69 -10.09 7.69
C ARG A 27 -9.97 -8.73 7.05
N LEU A 28 -9.11 -7.74 7.27
CA LEU A 28 -9.24 -6.42 6.66
C LEU A 28 -9.10 -6.49 5.13
N LEU A 29 -8.09 -7.20 4.64
CA LEU A 29 -7.79 -7.32 3.22
C LEU A 29 -8.84 -8.13 2.46
N ASP A 30 -9.41 -9.17 3.07
CA ASP A 30 -10.45 -10.00 2.46
C ASP A 30 -11.65 -9.19 1.98
N GLN A 31 -11.98 -8.08 2.64
CA GLN A 31 -13.04 -7.16 2.22
C GLN A 31 -12.79 -6.57 0.82
N TYR A 32 -11.52 -6.38 0.46
CA TYR A 32 -11.08 -5.78 -0.81
C TYR A 32 -10.74 -6.84 -1.87
N VAL A 33 -10.22 -7.98 -1.45
CA VAL A 33 -9.93 -9.12 -2.33
C VAL A 33 -11.21 -9.64 -2.97
N GLN A 34 -12.28 -9.80 -2.20
CA GLN A 34 -13.59 -10.22 -2.69
C GLN A 34 -14.17 -9.30 -3.77
N GLN A 35 -13.79 -8.03 -3.75
CA GLN A 35 -14.19 -7.03 -4.75
C GLN A 35 -13.19 -6.86 -5.89
N ARG A 36 -12.13 -7.66 -5.92
CA ARG A 36 -11.03 -7.55 -6.89
C ARG A 36 -10.34 -6.17 -6.92
N ILE A 37 -10.32 -5.50 -5.79
CA ILE A 37 -9.61 -4.21 -5.61
C ILE A 37 -8.16 -4.45 -5.21
N LEU A 38 -7.89 -5.52 -4.44
CA LEU A 38 -6.55 -5.95 -4.06
C LEU A 38 -6.33 -7.40 -4.50
N LEU A 39 -5.06 -7.71 -4.79
CA LEU A 39 -4.64 -9.09 -5.01
C LEU A 39 -4.68 -9.88 -3.69
N ASP A 40 -5.13 -11.12 -3.77
CA ASP A 40 -5.07 -12.04 -2.63
C ASP A 40 -3.60 -12.37 -2.31
N LYS A 41 -3.27 -12.29 -1.02
CA LYS A 41 -1.96 -12.68 -0.51
C LYS A 41 -2.11 -13.88 0.41
N ALA A 42 -1.36 -14.94 0.15
CA ALA A 42 -1.31 -16.07 1.06
C ALA A 42 -0.83 -15.63 2.46
N PRO A 43 -1.33 -16.23 3.55
CA PRO A 43 -0.90 -15.87 4.90
C PRO A 43 0.62 -15.90 5.09
N VAL A 44 1.31 -16.87 4.48
CA VAL A 44 2.78 -16.96 4.56
C VAL A 44 3.47 -15.69 4.01
N VAL A 45 2.96 -15.13 2.93
CA VAL A 45 3.51 -13.89 2.34
C VAL A 45 3.33 -12.71 3.30
N LEU A 46 2.19 -12.62 3.98
CA LEU A 46 1.97 -11.57 4.98
C LEU A 46 2.95 -11.71 6.17
N TYR A 47 3.29 -12.92 6.59
CA TYR A 47 4.31 -13.14 7.61
C TYR A 47 5.72 -12.78 7.13
N GLU A 48 6.08 -13.15 5.91
CA GLU A 48 7.39 -12.83 5.32
C GLU A 48 7.58 -11.33 5.15
N ASP A 49 6.52 -10.61 4.73
CA ASP A 49 6.54 -9.18 4.45
C ASP A 49 6.12 -8.30 5.65
N ILE A 50 5.91 -8.87 6.84
CA ILE A 50 5.32 -8.14 7.97
C ILE A 50 6.07 -6.87 8.34
N GLN A 51 7.37 -6.84 8.13
CA GLN A 51 8.21 -5.68 8.43
C GLN A 51 7.96 -4.49 7.51
N GLU A 52 7.35 -4.71 6.36
CA GLU A 52 6.96 -3.65 5.41
C GLU A 52 5.67 -2.92 5.84
N PHE A 53 4.88 -3.55 6.73
CA PHE A 53 3.55 -3.08 7.09
C PHE A 53 3.54 -2.08 8.24
N TRP A 54 2.72 -1.06 8.05
CA TRP A 54 2.19 -0.20 9.09
C TRP A 54 0.70 -0.47 9.25
N ILE A 55 0.21 -0.37 10.47
CA ILE A 55 -1.21 -0.54 10.79
C ILE A 55 -1.75 0.69 11.49
N ALA A 56 -3.04 0.90 11.34
CA ALA A 56 -3.83 1.83 12.11
C ALA A 56 -4.65 1.05 13.13
N GLU A 57 -4.43 1.34 14.40
CA GLU A 57 -5.27 0.87 15.51
C GLU A 57 -6.32 1.90 15.85
N GLY A 58 -7.55 1.50 15.95
CA GLY A 58 -8.67 2.39 16.28
C GLY A 58 -9.67 1.76 17.24
N GLY A 59 -10.55 2.62 17.77
CA GLY A 59 -11.55 2.18 18.72
C GLY A 59 -11.02 1.98 20.15
N ARG A 60 -11.94 1.64 21.08
CA ARG A 60 -11.60 1.41 22.49
C ARG A 60 -10.85 0.10 22.73
N ASP A 61 -10.97 -0.83 21.81
CA ASP A 61 -10.41 -2.18 21.85
C ASP A 61 -9.09 -2.32 21.08
N GLY A 62 -8.59 -1.23 20.48
CA GLY A 62 -7.32 -1.23 19.75
C GLY A 62 -7.31 -2.15 18.53
N ARG A 63 -8.47 -2.36 17.88
CA ARG A 63 -8.54 -3.22 16.69
C ARG A 63 -7.80 -2.62 15.50
N VAL A 64 -7.30 -3.48 14.63
CA VAL A 64 -6.72 -3.04 13.35
C VAL A 64 -7.84 -2.54 12.43
N VAL A 65 -7.77 -1.27 12.06
CA VAL A 65 -8.75 -0.58 11.21
C VAL A 65 -8.17 -0.10 9.87
N GLY A 66 -6.89 -0.26 9.67
CA GLY A 66 -6.22 0.06 8.44
C GLY A 66 -4.82 -0.52 8.37
N CYS A 67 -4.29 -0.62 7.17
CA CYS A 67 -2.92 -1.05 6.92
C CYS A 67 -2.37 -0.46 5.64
N GLY A 68 -1.06 -0.52 5.49
CA GLY A 68 -0.34 -0.24 4.26
C GLY A 68 1.07 -0.78 4.36
N ALA A 69 1.67 -1.07 3.23
CA ALA A 69 3.03 -1.58 3.15
C ALA A 69 3.89 -0.72 2.23
N LEU A 70 5.17 -0.62 2.55
CA LEU A 70 6.20 -0.03 1.70
C LEU A 70 7.20 -1.12 1.33
N HIS A 71 7.23 -1.46 0.05
CA HIS A 71 8.15 -2.45 -0.51
C HIS A 71 9.29 -1.78 -1.26
N VAL A 72 10.51 -1.96 -0.82
CA VAL A 72 11.69 -1.41 -1.49
C VAL A 72 11.98 -2.24 -2.73
N MET A 73 12.11 -1.57 -3.88
CA MET A 73 12.35 -2.20 -5.18
C MET A 73 13.78 -1.96 -5.66
N TRP A 74 14.34 -0.79 -5.37
CA TRP A 74 15.70 -0.39 -5.71
C TRP A 74 16.23 0.63 -4.71
N GLU A 75 17.48 1.03 -4.84
CA GLU A 75 18.14 1.99 -3.95
C GLU A 75 17.31 3.27 -3.72
N ASP A 76 16.68 3.78 -4.78
CA ASP A 76 15.92 5.02 -4.77
C ASP A 76 14.41 4.84 -5.06
N LEU A 77 13.93 3.59 -5.14
CA LEU A 77 12.58 3.26 -5.57
C LEU A 77 11.88 2.31 -4.60
N ALA A 78 10.67 2.64 -4.23
CA ALA A 78 9.78 1.77 -3.44
C ALA A 78 8.35 1.83 -3.96
N GLU A 79 7.54 0.87 -3.56
CA GLU A 79 6.11 0.80 -3.85
C GLU A 79 5.30 0.89 -2.56
N VAL A 80 4.30 1.77 -2.56
CA VAL A 80 3.19 1.71 -1.60
C VAL A 80 2.19 0.70 -2.11
N ARG A 81 1.98 -0.37 -1.34
CA ARG A 81 1.06 -1.44 -1.68
C ARG A 81 0.15 -1.81 -0.50
N THR A 82 -0.94 -2.49 -0.80
CA THR A 82 -1.83 -3.05 0.22
C THR A 82 -2.38 -1.99 1.19
N LEU A 83 -2.58 -0.77 0.69
CA LEU A 83 -3.18 0.31 1.48
C LEU A 83 -4.69 0.10 1.55
N ALA A 84 -5.18 -0.19 2.73
CA ALA A 84 -6.58 -0.51 2.97
C ALA A 84 -7.05 0.06 4.32
N VAL A 85 -8.30 0.51 4.37
CA VAL A 85 -8.95 1.03 5.57
C VAL A 85 -10.29 0.32 5.73
N ASP A 86 -10.66 0.00 6.96
CA ASP A 86 -11.99 -0.54 7.27
C ASP A 86 -13.06 0.36 6.64
N ARG A 87 -14.03 -0.25 5.98
CA ARG A 87 -15.06 0.47 5.22
C ARG A 87 -15.86 1.44 6.07
N GLU A 88 -16.10 1.10 7.33
CA GLU A 88 -16.81 1.96 8.27
C GLU A 88 -16.06 3.27 8.55
N LEU A 89 -14.74 3.29 8.34
CA LEU A 89 -13.86 4.44 8.55
C LEU A 89 -13.39 5.09 7.23
N LYS A 90 -13.91 4.66 6.09
CA LYS A 90 -13.60 5.27 4.80
C LYS A 90 -14.01 6.74 4.82
N GLY A 91 -13.11 7.63 4.39
CA GLY A 91 -13.33 9.09 4.43
C GLY A 91 -12.98 9.76 5.76
N ALA A 92 -12.60 9.01 6.79
CA ALA A 92 -12.24 9.54 8.12
C ALA A 92 -10.76 9.98 8.25
N GLY A 93 -9.99 9.91 7.16
CA GLY A 93 -8.59 10.37 7.14
C GLY A 93 -7.55 9.31 7.54
N VAL A 94 -7.96 8.09 7.87
CA VAL A 94 -7.05 7.00 8.26
C VAL A 94 -6.08 6.66 7.14
N GLY A 95 -6.57 6.56 5.90
CA GLY A 95 -5.72 6.30 4.73
C GLY A 95 -4.66 7.37 4.52
N HIS A 96 -5.00 8.63 4.73
CA HIS A 96 -4.04 9.75 4.65
C HIS A 96 -2.95 9.66 5.72
N GLN A 97 -3.28 9.25 6.94
CA GLN A 97 -2.30 9.07 8.01
C GLN A 97 -1.35 7.90 7.70
N LEU A 98 -1.89 6.77 7.24
CA LEU A 98 -1.09 5.62 6.80
C LEU A 98 -0.15 5.99 5.65
N LEU A 99 -0.66 6.64 4.61
CA LEU A 99 0.17 7.03 3.46
C LEU A 99 1.29 7.99 3.88
N ARG A 100 1.03 8.99 4.72
CA ARG A 100 2.08 9.87 5.25
C ARG A 100 3.16 9.08 5.97
N GLN A 101 2.77 8.13 6.82
CA GLN A 101 3.73 7.27 7.54
C GLN A 101 4.58 6.43 6.58
N LEU A 102 3.99 5.88 5.52
CA LEU A 102 4.73 5.14 4.49
C LEU A 102 5.71 6.04 3.73
N LEU A 103 5.30 7.26 3.38
CA LEU A 103 6.18 8.23 2.72
C LEU A 103 7.31 8.71 3.64
N ASP A 104 7.06 8.90 4.93
CA ASP A 104 8.10 9.23 5.90
C ASP A 104 9.08 8.06 6.08
N THR A 105 8.58 6.82 6.03
CA THR A 105 9.43 5.62 6.02
C THR A 105 10.31 5.58 4.77
N ALA A 106 9.75 5.90 3.60
CA ALA A 106 10.51 5.96 2.35
C ALA A 106 11.64 7.00 2.43
N ARG A 107 11.36 8.19 2.96
CA ARG A 107 12.38 9.24 3.18
C ARG A 107 13.47 8.77 4.13
N THR A 108 13.10 8.12 5.22
CA THR A 108 14.06 7.57 6.21
C THR A 108 14.98 6.53 5.59
N LEU A 109 14.46 5.72 4.65
CA LEU A 109 15.24 4.72 3.92
C LEU A 109 16.11 5.30 2.80
N GLY A 110 15.94 6.58 2.45
CA GLY A 110 16.67 7.22 1.36
C GLY A 110 16.02 7.00 -0.01
N VAL A 111 14.78 6.55 -0.06
CA VAL A 111 14.01 6.38 -1.30
C VAL A 111 13.61 7.74 -1.84
N ALA A 112 13.83 7.96 -3.13
CA ALA A 112 13.52 9.21 -3.82
C ALA A 112 12.25 9.12 -4.69
N LYS A 113 11.84 7.92 -5.08
CA LYS A 113 10.67 7.68 -5.93
C LYS A 113 9.76 6.63 -5.30
N VAL A 114 8.48 6.91 -5.23
CA VAL A 114 7.48 5.99 -4.71
C VAL A 114 6.42 5.71 -5.77
N PHE A 115 6.29 4.44 -6.12
CA PHE A 115 5.31 3.92 -7.07
C PHE A 115 4.07 3.42 -6.33
N CYS A 116 2.92 3.47 -6.97
CA CYS A 116 1.75 2.71 -6.57
C CYS A 116 0.89 2.31 -7.77
N LEU A 117 0.12 1.27 -7.57
CA LEU A 117 -0.91 0.80 -8.47
C LEU A 117 -2.26 0.96 -7.78
N THR A 118 -3.17 1.77 -8.35
CA THR A 118 -4.36 2.17 -7.61
C THR A 118 -5.59 2.42 -8.49
N PHE A 119 -6.78 2.21 -7.92
CA PHE A 119 -8.05 2.75 -8.42
C PHE A 119 -8.36 4.14 -7.85
N GLU A 120 -7.73 4.53 -6.74
CA GLU A 120 -7.99 5.75 -5.99
C GLU A 120 -7.06 6.88 -6.44
N VAL A 121 -7.12 7.23 -7.74
CA VAL A 121 -6.24 8.24 -8.35
C VAL A 121 -6.30 9.57 -7.61
N ASP A 122 -7.51 10.07 -7.31
CA ASP A 122 -7.68 11.35 -6.61
C ASP A 122 -7.09 11.35 -5.20
N PHE A 123 -7.15 10.21 -4.51
CA PHE A 123 -6.56 10.06 -3.19
C PHE A 123 -5.04 10.23 -3.25
N PHE A 124 -4.38 9.53 -4.17
CA PHE A 124 -2.93 9.62 -4.33
C PHE A 124 -2.48 10.95 -4.92
N ALA A 125 -3.25 11.52 -5.85
CA ALA A 125 -2.96 12.84 -6.43
C ALA A 125 -2.90 13.95 -5.37
N LYS A 126 -3.72 13.88 -4.33
CA LYS A 126 -3.66 14.81 -3.19
C LYS A 126 -2.34 14.77 -2.42
N HIS A 127 -1.58 13.68 -2.56
CA HIS A 127 -0.25 13.51 -1.96
C HIS A 127 0.89 13.77 -2.96
N GLY A 128 0.58 14.26 -4.16
CA GLY A 128 1.55 14.63 -5.18
C GLY A 128 1.92 13.52 -6.16
N PHE A 129 1.27 12.37 -6.10
CA PHE A 129 1.44 11.33 -7.12
C PHE A 129 0.87 11.76 -8.46
N VAL A 130 1.54 11.38 -9.54
CA VAL A 130 1.10 11.59 -10.92
C VAL A 130 1.04 10.27 -11.67
N GLU A 131 0.11 10.14 -12.59
CA GLU A 131 0.02 8.95 -13.45
C GLU A 131 1.23 8.86 -14.36
N ILE A 132 1.72 7.63 -14.58
CA ILE A 132 2.82 7.32 -15.46
C ILE A 132 2.41 6.27 -16.49
N GLY A 133 2.91 6.43 -17.74
CA GLY A 133 2.76 5.44 -18.81
C GLY A 133 4.02 4.60 -19.03
N GLU A 134 5.18 5.10 -18.62
CA GLU A 134 6.49 4.50 -18.85
C GLU A 134 7.10 4.00 -17.52
N THR A 135 8.15 3.18 -17.63
CA THR A 135 8.93 2.73 -16.47
C THR A 135 10.13 3.66 -16.30
N PRO A 136 10.12 4.55 -15.28
CA PRO A 136 11.11 5.61 -15.14
C PRO A 136 12.37 5.14 -14.41
N VAL A 137 13.07 4.16 -14.97
CA VAL A 137 14.35 3.63 -14.47
C VAL A 137 15.36 3.49 -15.60
N GLU A 138 16.63 3.58 -15.25
CA GLU A 138 17.73 3.35 -16.18
C GLU A 138 17.75 1.89 -16.67
N THR A 139 18.36 1.64 -17.83
CA THR A 139 18.34 0.32 -18.48
C THR A 139 18.99 -0.77 -17.62
N ASP A 140 20.07 -0.48 -16.93
CA ASP A 140 20.75 -1.43 -16.04
C ASP A 140 19.89 -1.78 -14.82
N VAL A 141 19.23 -0.80 -14.23
CA VAL A 141 18.26 -1.01 -13.14
C VAL A 141 17.07 -1.85 -13.64
N TYR A 142 16.55 -1.56 -14.81
CA TYR A 142 15.49 -2.36 -15.42
C TYR A 142 15.89 -3.83 -15.56
N MET A 143 17.10 -4.09 -16.06
CA MET A 143 17.63 -5.44 -16.23
C MET A 143 17.79 -6.19 -14.90
N GLU A 144 18.19 -5.50 -13.83
CA GLU A 144 18.25 -6.11 -12.49
C GLU A 144 16.86 -6.39 -11.93
N LEU A 145 15.91 -5.47 -12.07
CA LEU A 145 14.53 -5.65 -11.61
C LEU A 145 13.82 -6.83 -12.28
N LEU A 146 14.18 -7.18 -13.53
CA LEU A 146 13.68 -8.39 -14.21
C LEU A 146 14.00 -9.69 -13.46
N ARG A 147 14.98 -9.69 -12.58
CA ARG A 147 15.37 -10.85 -11.75
C ARG A 147 14.49 -11.03 -10.51
N SER A 148 13.66 -10.04 -10.20
CA SER A 148 12.72 -10.13 -9.07
C SER A 148 11.59 -11.10 -9.37
N TYR A 149 11.22 -11.89 -8.37
CA TYR A 149 10.01 -12.73 -8.40
C TYR A 149 8.77 -12.02 -7.88
N ASP A 150 8.92 -10.77 -7.42
CA ASP A 150 7.83 -9.98 -6.86
C ASP A 150 6.84 -9.53 -7.95
N GLU A 151 5.55 -9.74 -7.73
CA GLU A 151 4.51 -9.39 -8.69
C GLU A 151 4.37 -7.88 -8.87
N GLY A 152 4.53 -7.09 -7.81
CA GLY A 152 4.48 -5.63 -7.87
C GLY A 152 5.62 -5.05 -8.70
N VAL A 153 6.83 -5.63 -8.60
CA VAL A 153 7.96 -5.29 -9.46
C VAL A 153 7.65 -5.61 -10.92
N ALA A 154 7.07 -6.78 -11.19
CA ALA A 154 6.69 -7.16 -12.55
C ALA A 154 5.62 -6.21 -13.14
N GLU A 155 4.65 -5.76 -12.34
CA GLU A 155 3.65 -4.78 -12.75
C GLU A 155 4.27 -3.40 -12.99
N PHE A 156 5.21 -2.96 -12.14
CA PHE A 156 5.98 -1.74 -12.36
C PHE A 156 6.71 -1.75 -13.69
N LEU A 157 7.32 -2.88 -14.06
CA LEU A 157 8.02 -3.07 -15.32
C LEU A 157 7.07 -3.26 -16.52
N GLY A 158 5.78 -3.45 -16.27
CA GLY A 158 4.79 -3.69 -17.34
C GLY A 158 4.94 -5.05 -18.01
N LEU A 159 5.42 -6.07 -17.31
CA LEU A 159 5.66 -7.40 -17.86
C LEU A 159 4.37 -8.17 -18.11
N GLU A 160 4.24 -8.80 -19.28
CA GLU A 160 3.07 -9.60 -19.68
C GLU A 160 2.83 -10.84 -18.81
N ARG A 161 3.86 -11.36 -18.13
CA ARG A 161 3.72 -12.51 -17.21
C ARG A 161 2.85 -12.21 -15.99
N VAL A 162 2.78 -10.96 -15.62
CA VAL A 162 1.76 -10.51 -14.66
C VAL A 162 0.48 -10.55 -15.46
N LYS A 163 -0.48 -11.34 -15.03
CA LYS A 163 -1.84 -11.20 -15.55
C LYS A 163 -2.11 -9.73 -15.58
N PRO A 164 -2.32 -9.14 -16.76
CA PRO A 164 -2.40 -7.70 -16.87
C PRO A 164 -3.33 -7.26 -15.77
N ASN A 165 -3.04 -6.14 -15.20
CA ASN A 165 -3.95 -5.48 -14.30
C ASN A 165 -5.27 -5.28 -15.05
N THR A 166 -5.94 -6.40 -15.23
CA THR A 166 -7.20 -6.57 -15.94
C THR A 166 -8.28 -5.73 -15.30
N LEU A 167 -7.94 -5.09 -14.16
CA LEU A 167 -8.86 -4.29 -13.38
C LEU A 167 -8.80 -2.81 -13.75
N GLY A 168 -7.83 -2.38 -14.59
CA GLY A 168 -7.73 -1.00 -15.05
C GLY A 168 -7.18 -0.01 -14.01
N ASN A 169 -6.31 -0.47 -13.10
CA ASN A 169 -5.63 0.39 -12.14
C ASN A 169 -4.70 1.38 -12.84
N SER A 170 -4.61 2.57 -12.28
CA SER A 170 -3.62 3.55 -12.69
C SER A 170 -2.27 3.27 -12.04
N ARG A 171 -1.21 3.44 -12.81
CA ARG A 171 0.19 3.44 -12.35
C ARG A 171 0.56 4.87 -12.00
N MET A 172 0.97 5.09 -10.77
CA MET A 172 1.29 6.44 -10.29
C MET A 172 2.67 6.48 -9.63
N LEU A 173 3.33 7.62 -9.74
CA LEU A 173 4.65 7.87 -9.19
C LEU A 173 4.70 9.20 -8.45
N LEU A 174 5.42 9.21 -7.32
CA LEU A 174 5.77 10.39 -6.56
C LEU A 174 7.29 10.53 -6.49
N HIS A 175 7.80 11.72 -6.75
CA HIS A 175 9.17 12.12 -6.39
C HIS A 175 9.15 12.78 -5.03
N LEU A 176 9.92 12.23 -4.09
CA LEU A 176 10.02 12.72 -2.70
C LEU A 176 10.92 13.93 -2.58
#